data_2719a4fe3b142068fdd8f60e17ff8a7b
#
_entry.id   2719a4fe3b142068fdd8f60e17ff8a7b
#
_cell.length_a   1.000
_cell.length_b   1.000
_cell.length_c   1.000
_cell.angle_alpha   90.00
_cell.angle_beta   90.00
_cell.angle_gamma   90.00
#
_symmetry.space_group_name_H-M   'P 1'
#
loop_
_entity.id
_entity.type
_entity.pdbx_description
1 polymer ?
#
loop_
_entity_poly.entity_id
_entity_poly.type
_entity_poly.pdbx_seq_one_letter_code
_entity_poly.pdbx_strand_id
1 'polypeptide(L)'
;MHLFGGAFFCAESKQDNHFKTSIGVEELSRLEMIGILVYQLTRNLSIEDIKKGGFDAYFVDHTTGVYPQSAGGTPWSAMTMQSKGDVITDLHENMAAEQKARTTYDNILRLVDDPDVRDVIKFLRAREVVHYQRFGEGLRIATDKLNSKNFYAFNPAFDKNCK
;
A
#
# COMPACT_ATOMS: atom_id res chain seq x y z
N MET A 1 -2.82 -1.79 4.10
CA MET A 1 -1.85 -0.69 3.95
C MET A 1 -0.52 -1.13 4.54
N HIS A 2 0.33 -1.78 3.70
CA HIS A 2 1.58 -2.43 4.15
C HIS A 2 2.86 -1.68 3.75
N LEU A 3 2.75 -0.48 3.20
CA LEU A 3 3.75 0.12 2.32
C LEU A 3 4.88 0.92 2.98
N PHE A 4 4.89 1.12 4.27
CA PHE A 4 5.88 2.02 4.88
C PHE A 4 7.06 1.36 5.59
N GLY A 5 7.06 0.06 5.79
CA GLY A 5 8.09 -0.62 6.56
C GLY A 5 9.42 -0.84 5.86
N GLY A 6 9.44 -0.99 4.54
CA GLY A 6 10.64 -1.37 3.78
C GLY A 6 11.47 -0.23 3.18
N ALA A 7 11.07 1.03 3.36
CA ALA A 7 11.62 2.13 2.59
C ALA A 7 12.96 2.70 3.11
N PHE A 8 13.44 2.32 4.29
CA PHE A 8 14.47 3.10 4.96
C PHE A 8 15.82 2.42 5.20
N PHE A 9 16.06 1.16 4.85
CA PHE A 9 17.33 0.51 5.21
C PHE A 9 18.02 -0.22 4.05
N CYS A 10 19.28 0.08 3.93
CA CYS A 10 20.33 -0.27 2.98
C CYS A 10 20.41 0.66 1.76
N ALA A 11 21.04 1.81 1.98
CA ALA A 11 21.50 2.72 0.94
C ALA A 11 22.75 2.17 0.25
N GLU A 12 22.60 1.43 -0.85
CA GLU A 12 23.75 1.10 -1.69
C GLU A 12 23.70 1.65 -3.12
N SER A 13 22.61 2.29 -3.54
CA SER A 13 22.64 3.15 -4.72
C SER A 13 21.66 4.31 -4.59
N LYS A 14 22.04 5.48 -5.12
CA LYS A 14 21.14 6.65 -5.19
C LYS A 14 19.89 6.35 -6.00
N GLN A 15 19.95 5.41 -6.92
CA GLN A 15 18.83 4.96 -7.76
C GLN A 15 17.78 4.17 -6.97
N ASP A 16 18.19 3.25 -6.07
CA ASP A 16 17.27 2.44 -5.28
C ASP A 16 16.47 3.28 -4.28
N ASN A 17 17.10 4.30 -3.69
CA ASN A 17 16.45 5.22 -2.76
C ASN A 17 15.41 6.12 -3.45
N HIS A 18 15.71 6.62 -4.64
CA HIS A 18 14.76 7.47 -5.38
C HIS A 18 13.50 6.68 -5.76
N PHE A 19 13.66 5.44 -6.12
CA PHE A 19 12.60 4.54 -6.54
C PHE A 19 11.60 4.25 -5.42
N LYS A 20 12.08 3.83 -4.25
CA LYS A 20 11.25 3.54 -3.07
C LYS A 20 10.57 4.78 -2.53
N THR A 21 11.27 5.90 -2.50
CA THR A 21 10.73 7.18 -2.02
C THR A 21 9.60 7.69 -2.92
N SER A 22 9.72 7.57 -4.25
CA SER A 22 8.67 8.02 -5.16
C SER A 22 7.38 7.21 -5.02
N ILE A 23 7.47 5.89 -4.87
CA ILE A 23 6.28 5.06 -4.61
C ILE A 23 5.65 5.43 -3.26
N GLY A 24 6.43 5.60 -2.20
CA GLY A 24 5.92 5.98 -0.89
C GLY A 24 5.15 7.30 -0.89
N VAL A 25 5.61 8.32 -1.63
CA VAL A 25 4.91 9.60 -1.81
C VAL A 25 3.60 9.40 -2.59
N GLU A 26 3.61 8.58 -3.64
CA GLU A 26 2.38 8.24 -4.38
C GLU A 26 1.35 7.54 -3.48
N GLU A 27 1.78 6.65 -2.58
CA GLU A 27 0.89 5.96 -1.63
C GLU A 27 0.24 6.92 -0.61
N LEU A 28 0.98 7.91 -0.12
CA LEU A 28 0.42 8.97 0.72
C LEU A 28 -0.64 9.77 -0.03
N SER A 29 -0.38 10.12 -1.30
CA SER A 29 -1.37 10.80 -2.15
C SER A 29 -2.64 9.97 -2.34
N ARG A 30 -2.52 8.66 -2.47
CA ARG A 30 -3.69 7.76 -2.61
C ARG A 30 -4.50 7.68 -1.33
N LEU A 31 -3.83 7.63 -0.18
CA LEU A 31 -4.52 7.70 1.11
C LEU A 31 -5.35 8.99 1.20
N GLU A 32 -4.79 10.13 0.78
CA GLU A 32 -5.49 11.40 0.73
C GLU A 32 -6.68 11.36 -0.24
N MET A 33 -6.49 10.81 -1.45
CA MET A 33 -7.57 10.68 -2.44
C MET A 33 -8.75 9.86 -1.89
N ILE A 34 -8.48 8.72 -1.28
CA ILE A 34 -9.53 7.89 -0.65
C ILE A 34 -10.19 8.63 0.52
N GLY A 35 -9.42 9.32 1.34
CA GLY A 35 -9.94 10.12 2.45
C GLY A 35 -10.88 11.22 1.97
N ILE A 36 -10.50 11.95 0.92
CA ILE A 36 -11.35 12.99 0.29
C ILE A 36 -12.62 12.38 -0.29
N LEU A 37 -12.51 11.24 -0.99
CA LEU A 37 -13.66 10.55 -1.57
C LEU A 37 -14.67 10.15 -0.49
N VAL A 38 -14.20 9.50 0.58
CA VAL A 38 -15.05 9.11 1.71
C VAL A 38 -15.68 10.33 2.38
N TYR A 39 -14.91 11.40 2.60
CA TYR A 39 -15.43 12.64 3.16
C TYR A 39 -16.54 13.24 2.28
N GLN A 40 -16.33 13.33 0.96
CA GLN A 40 -17.33 13.87 0.04
C GLN A 40 -18.62 13.05 0.04
N LEU A 41 -18.52 11.74 0.11
CA LEU A 41 -19.68 10.83 0.16
C LEU A 41 -20.43 10.90 1.50
N THR A 42 -19.75 11.23 2.59
CA THR A 42 -20.34 11.11 3.94
C THR A 42 -20.71 12.44 4.58
N ARG A 43 -20.11 13.56 4.18
CA ARG A 43 -20.27 14.87 4.84
C ARG A 43 -21.71 15.38 4.99
N ASN A 44 -22.62 14.97 4.12
CA ASN A 44 -24.00 15.44 4.09
C ASN A 44 -25.02 14.31 4.31
N LEU A 45 -24.61 13.16 4.83
CA LEU A 45 -25.52 12.05 5.08
C LEU A 45 -26.57 12.42 6.15
N SER A 46 -27.81 12.06 5.88
CA SER A 46 -28.87 12.09 6.91
C SER A 46 -28.68 10.95 7.91
N ILE A 47 -29.30 11.08 9.09
CA ILE A 47 -29.30 10.00 10.10
C ILE A 47 -29.96 8.73 9.53
N GLU A 48 -30.94 8.89 8.64
CA GLU A 48 -31.60 7.77 7.96
C GLU A 48 -30.61 7.04 7.03
N ASP A 49 -29.83 7.76 6.23
CA ASP A 49 -28.82 7.18 5.35
C ASP A 49 -27.74 6.46 6.15
N ILE A 50 -27.30 7.02 7.28
CA ILE A 50 -26.32 6.41 8.16
C ILE A 50 -26.82 5.06 8.67
N LYS A 51 -28.07 5.01 9.17
CA LYS A 51 -28.69 3.79 9.65
C LYS A 51 -28.90 2.76 8.53
N LYS A 52 -29.39 3.22 7.38
CA LYS A 52 -29.61 2.37 6.21
C LYS A 52 -28.30 1.79 5.67
N GLY A 53 -27.22 2.56 5.73
CA GLY A 53 -25.88 2.12 5.34
C GLY A 53 -25.21 1.16 6.34
N GLY A 54 -25.74 1.01 7.54
CA GLY A 54 -25.22 0.10 8.56
C GLY A 54 -23.94 0.56 9.24
N PHE A 55 -23.65 1.87 9.23
CA PHE A 55 -22.47 2.45 9.88
C PHE A 55 -22.79 3.41 11.03
N ASP A 56 -23.94 3.26 11.61
CA ASP A 56 -24.38 4.02 12.79
C ASP A 56 -23.43 3.84 14.01
N ALA A 57 -22.90 2.65 14.23
CA ALA A 57 -21.93 2.41 15.30
C ALA A 57 -20.64 3.22 15.07
N TYR A 58 -20.14 3.28 13.83
CA TYR A 58 -19.00 4.12 13.47
C TYR A 58 -19.31 5.61 13.67
N PHE A 59 -20.50 6.04 13.24
CA PHE A 59 -20.94 7.43 13.37
C PHE A 59 -21.04 7.89 14.82
N VAL A 60 -21.48 7.04 15.74
CA VAL A 60 -21.57 7.35 17.18
C VAL A 60 -20.20 7.72 17.75
N ASP A 61 -19.15 7.02 17.31
CA ASP A 61 -17.79 7.26 17.82
C ASP A 61 -17.04 8.35 17.04
N HIS A 62 -17.24 8.44 15.73
CA HIS A 62 -16.41 9.26 14.84
C HIS A 62 -17.18 10.31 14.03
N THR A 63 -18.52 10.36 14.12
CA THR A 63 -19.37 11.16 13.23
C THR A 63 -19.05 10.84 11.74
N THR A 64 -18.74 11.80 10.91
CA THR A 64 -18.28 11.62 9.52
C THR A 64 -16.75 11.69 9.39
N GLY A 65 -16.02 11.55 10.49
CA GLY A 65 -14.55 11.54 10.50
C GLY A 65 -13.99 10.35 9.71
N VAL A 66 -12.87 10.55 9.02
CA VAL A 66 -12.21 9.52 8.22
C VAL A 66 -11.00 8.98 8.96
N TYR A 67 -11.01 7.68 9.24
CA TYR A 67 -9.93 6.97 9.93
C TYR A 67 -9.37 5.83 9.07
N PRO A 68 -8.04 5.68 8.97
CA PRO A 68 -7.44 4.58 8.22
C PRO A 68 -7.63 3.26 8.97
N GLN A 69 -8.45 2.39 8.40
CA GLN A 69 -8.68 1.03 8.89
C GLN A 69 -9.03 0.10 7.72
N SER A 70 -8.91 -1.22 7.92
CA SER A 70 -9.40 -2.19 6.96
C SER A 70 -10.93 -2.26 6.96
N ALA A 71 -11.54 -2.80 5.90
CA ALA A 71 -12.98 -3.04 5.84
C ALA A 71 -13.50 -3.92 6.97
N GLY A 72 -12.65 -4.82 7.51
CA GLY A 72 -12.95 -5.66 8.67
C GLY A 72 -12.77 -4.96 10.03
N GLY A 73 -12.48 -3.65 10.04
CA GLY A 73 -12.34 -2.87 11.28
C GLY A 73 -10.95 -2.94 11.94
N THR A 74 -9.96 -3.57 11.30
CA THR A 74 -8.59 -3.60 11.84
C THR A 74 -7.96 -2.21 11.69
N PRO A 75 -7.57 -1.54 12.79
CA PRO A 75 -6.97 -0.22 12.74
C PRO A 75 -5.57 -0.29 12.12
N TRP A 76 -5.09 0.85 11.62
CA TRP A 76 -3.69 0.96 11.28
C TRP A 76 -2.82 0.79 12.53
N SER A 77 -1.90 -0.18 12.46
CA SER A 77 -0.98 -0.49 13.55
C SER A 77 0.36 -0.96 13.00
N ALA A 78 1.45 -0.64 13.69
CA ALA A 78 2.77 -1.19 13.38
C ALA A 78 2.80 -2.72 13.42
N MET A 79 1.92 -3.36 14.20
CA MET A 79 1.74 -4.82 14.24
C MET A 79 1.41 -5.43 12.88
N THR A 80 0.77 -4.69 11.98
CA THR A 80 0.34 -5.17 10.67
C THR A 80 1.37 -4.92 9.57
N MET A 81 2.49 -4.29 9.89
CA MET A 81 3.58 -4.06 8.94
C MET A 81 4.39 -5.34 8.73
N GLN A 82 4.63 -5.68 7.46
CA GLN A 82 5.32 -6.92 7.07
C GLN A 82 6.80 -6.71 6.72
N SER A 83 7.38 -5.56 7.07
CA SER A 83 8.78 -5.28 6.80
C SER A 83 9.71 -6.13 7.67
N LYS A 84 10.78 -6.66 7.07
CA LYS A 84 11.84 -7.42 7.72
C LYS A 84 13.20 -6.72 7.66
N GLY A 85 13.34 -5.65 6.86
CA GLY A 85 14.62 -5.00 6.61
C GLY A 85 15.52 -5.76 5.63
N ASP A 86 15.03 -6.83 5.03
CA ASP A 86 15.68 -7.56 3.93
C ASP A 86 15.10 -7.13 2.59
N VAL A 87 15.96 -6.70 1.66
CA VAL A 87 15.53 -6.11 0.39
C VAL A 87 14.71 -7.09 -0.45
N ILE A 88 15.11 -8.34 -0.54
CA ILE A 88 14.41 -9.36 -1.33
C ILE A 88 13.06 -9.69 -0.71
N THR A 89 13.03 -9.93 0.59
CA THR A 89 11.82 -10.23 1.34
C THR A 89 10.82 -9.08 1.26
N ASP A 90 11.27 -7.86 1.54
CA ASP A 90 10.40 -6.68 1.56
C ASP A 90 9.86 -6.33 0.17
N LEU A 91 10.63 -6.56 -0.91
CA LEU A 91 10.14 -6.36 -2.29
C LEU A 91 9.08 -7.40 -2.67
N HIS A 92 9.22 -8.65 -2.29
CA HIS A 92 8.18 -9.66 -2.49
C HIS A 92 6.89 -9.31 -1.75
N GLU A 93 6.98 -8.86 -0.51
CA GLU A 93 5.82 -8.44 0.28
C GLU A 93 5.14 -7.21 -0.34
N ASN A 94 5.91 -6.22 -0.78
CA ASN A 94 5.38 -5.05 -1.47
C ASN A 94 4.65 -5.44 -2.77
N MET A 95 5.24 -6.32 -3.60
CA MET A 95 4.57 -6.82 -4.81
C MET A 95 3.26 -7.54 -4.47
N ALA A 96 3.24 -8.36 -3.42
CA ALA A 96 2.03 -9.02 -2.96
C ALA A 96 0.98 -8.03 -2.47
N ALA A 97 1.40 -6.95 -1.79
CA ALA A 97 0.52 -5.88 -1.32
C ALA A 97 -0.16 -5.14 -2.49
N GLU A 98 0.60 -4.79 -3.54
CA GLU A 98 0.05 -4.15 -4.76
C GLU A 98 -1.01 -5.04 -5.44
N GLN A 99 -0.77 -6.35 -5.53
CA GLN A 99 -1.75 -7.27 -6.12
C GLN A 99 -3.01 -7.40 -5.25
N LYS A 100 -2.87 -7.43 -3.92
CA LYS A 100 -4.00 -7.43 -3.00
C LYS A 100 -4.83 -6.15 -3.15
N ALA A 101 -4.18 -4.98 -3.21
CA ALA A 101 -4.83 -3.69 -3.41
C ALA A 101 -5.56 -3.63 -4.76
N ARG A 102 -4.93 -4.07 -5.85
CA ARG A 102 -5.54 -4.15 -7.18
C ARG A 102 -6.82 -5.00 -7.17
N THR A 103 -6.77 -6.17 -6.51
CA THR A 103 -7.93 -7.04 -6.38
C THR A 103 -9.04 -6.38 -5.55
N THR A 104 -8.69 -5.65 -4.51
CA THR A 104 -9.64 -4.89 -3.69
C THR A 104 -10.35 -3.82 -4.54
N TYR A 105 -9.62 -3.06 -5.35
CA TYR A 105 -10.22 -2.09 -6.27
C TYR A 105 -11.12 -2.76 -7.32
N ASP A 106 -10.74 -3.93 -7.86
CA ASP A 106 -11.61 -4.71 -8.74
C ASP A 106 -12.94 -5.09 -8.05
N ASN A 107 -12.89 -5.49 -6.78
CA ASN A 107 -14.09 -5.82 -6.02
C ASN A 107 -14.97 -4.59 -5.76
N ILE A 108 -14.37 -3.45 -5.42
CA ILE A 108 -15.10 -2.18 -5.26
C ILE A 108 -15.80 -1.81 -6.58
N LEU A 109 -15.11 -1.89 -7.72
CA LEU A 109 -15.67 -1.58 -9.04
C LEU A 109 -16.84 -2.47 -9.46
N ARG A 110 -17.00 -3.67 -8.87
CA ARG A 110 -18.17 -4.54 -9.09
C ARG A 110 -19.38 -4.10 -8.30
N LEU A 111 -19.20 -3.37 -7.20
CA LEU A 111 -20.26 -2.97 -6.28
C LEU A 111 -20.71 -1.52 -6.48
N VAL A 112 -19.88 -0.67 -7.06
CA VAL A 112 -20.11 0.77 -7.16
C VAL A 112 -20.61 1.13 -8.54
N ASP A 113 -21.77 1.83 -8.61
CA ASP A 113 -22.36 2.33 -9.87
C ASP A 113 -22.07 3.82 -10.12
N ASP A 114 -21.77 4.59 -9.08
CA ASP A 114 -21.45 6.01 -9.17
C ASP A 114 -20.23 6.26 -10.08
N PRO A 115 -20.36 7.02 -11.18
CA PRO A 115 -19.30 7.22 -12.16
C PRO A 115 -18.10 7.98 -11.56
N ASP A 116 -18.32 8.96 -10.68
CA ASP A 116 -17.25 9.77 -10.10
C ASP A 116 -16.40 8.93 -9.14
N VAL A 117 -17.03 8.08 -8.35
CA VAL A 117 -16.33 7.10 -7.51
C VAL A 117 -15.57 6.08 -8.37
N ARG A 118 -16.22 5.56 -9.40
CA ARG A 118 -15.61 4.56 -10.30
C ARG A 118 -14.36 5.09 -10.98
N ASP A 119 -14.35 6.33 -11.41
CA ASP A 119 -13.20 6.89 -12.13
C ASP A 119 -11.98 7.07 -11.22
N VAL A 120 -12.18 7.50 -9.99
CA VAL A 120 -11.11 7.54 -8.97
C VAL A 120 -10.56 6.12 -8.69
N ILE A 121 -11.44 5.14 -8.49
CA ILE A 121 -11.02 3.75 -8.20
C ILE A 121 -10.31 3.11 -9.40
N LYS A 122 -10.74 3.35 -10.64
CA LYS A 122 -10.03 2.91 -11.85
C LYS A 122 -8.62 3.49 -11.94
N PHE A 123 -8.48 4.78 -11.63
CA PHE A 123 -7.17 5.42 -11.60
C PHE A 123 -6.26 4.76 -10.57
N LEU A 124 -6.72 4.60 -9.33
CA LEU A 124 -5.96 3.96 -8.26
C LEU A 124 -5.56 2.53 -8.66
N ARG A 125 -6.52 1.75 -9.18
CA ARG A 125 -6.26 0.39 -9.68
C ARG A 125 -5.16 0.33 -10.76
N ALA A 126 -5.16 1.27 -11.70
CA ALA A 126 -4.14 1.33 -12.73
C ALA A 126 -2.74 1.63 -12.15
N ARG A 127 -2.68 2.43 -11.10
CA ARG A 127 -1.42 2.73 -10.41
C ARG A 127 -0.83 1.52 -9.69
N GLU A 128 -1.67 0.59 -9.17
CA GLU A 128 -1.18 -0.66 -8.55
C GLU A 128 -0.38 -1.50 -9.54
N VAL A 129 -0.77 -1.53 -10.82
CA VAL A 129 -0.01 -2.23 -11.86
C VAL A 129 1.37 -1.61 -12.06
N VAL A 130 1.45 -0.29 -12.08
CA VAL A 130 2.73 0.44 -12.23
C VAL A 130 3.65 0.20 -11.03
N HIS A 131 3.11 0.25 -9.82
CA HIS A 131 3.90 0.01 -8.61
C HIS A 131 4.40 -1.44 -8.54
N TYR A 132 3.54 -2.40 -8.87
CA TYR A 132 3.94 -3.81 -8.98
C TYR A 132 5.12 -3.99 -9.94
N GLN A 133 5.05 -3.37 -11.12
CA GLN A 133 6.13 -3.43 -12.12
C GLN A 133 7.41 -2.78 -11.60
N ARG A 134 7.31 -1.65 -10.91
CA ARG A 134 8.46 -0.97 -10.31
C ARG A 134 9.11 -1.81 -9.22
N PHE A 135 8.33 -2.39 -8.31
CA PHE A 135 8.87 -3.31 -7.29
C PHE A 135 9.48 -4.57 -7.93
N GLY A 136 8.89 -5.09 -9.01
CA GLY A 136 9.44 -6.20 -9.77
C GLY A 136 10.79 -5.86 -10.42
N GLU A 137 10.95 -4.66 -10.96
CA GLU A 137 12.23 -4.17 -11.47
C GLU A 137 13.28 -4.07 -10.35
N GLY A 138 12.91 -3.51 -9.20
CA GLY A 138 13.77 -3.46 -8.03
C GLY A 138 14.19 -4.85 -7.55
N LEU A 139 13.26 -5.81 -7.54
CA LEU A 139 13.54 -7.20 -7.18
C LEU A 139 14.52 -7.85 -8.16
N ARG A 140 14.36 -7.63 -9.46
CA ARG A 140 15.29 -8.11 -10.49
C ARG A 140 16.69 -7.56 -10.25
N ILE A 141 16.83 -6.25 -10.07
CA ILE A 141 18.13 -5.60 -9.82
C ILE A 141 18.79 -6.16 -8.54
N ALA A 142 18.04 -6.30 -7.46
CA ALA A 142 18.55 -6.83 -6.21
C ALA A 142 18.99 -8.30 -6.34
N THR A 143 18.21 -9.11 -7.06
CA THR A 143 18.53 -10.52 -7.31
C THR A 143 19.75 -10.68 -8.21
N ASP A 144 19.87 -9.89 -9.28
CA ASP A 144 21.03 -9.89 -10.18
C ASP A 144 22.31 -9.52 -9.41
N LYS A 145 22.22 -8.52 -8.53
CA LYS A 145 23.34 -8.12 -7.67
C LYS A 145 23.75 -9.21 -6.68
N LEU A 146 22.78 -9.91 -6.09
CA LEU A 146 23.01 -11.04 -5.21
C LEU A 146 23.68 -12.19 -5.96
N ASN A 147 23.16 -12.57 -7.11
CA ASN A 147 23.66 -13.66 -7.94
C ASN A 147 25.06 -13.38 -8.50
N SER A 148 25.41 -12.13 -8.77
CA SER A 148 26.73 -11.74 -9.26
C SER A 148 27.88 -12.08 -8.29
N LYS A 149 27.55 -12.33 -7.02
CA LYS A 149 28.52 -12.69 -5.98
C LYS A 149 28.67 -14.21 -5.74
N ASN A 150 27.94 -15.04 -6.48
CA ASN A 150 27.98 -16.51 -6.42
C ASN A 150 27.78 -17.11 -5.01
N PHE A 151 26.84 -16.60 -4.26
CA PHE A 151 26.53 -17.13 -2.92
C PHE A 151 25.54 -18.30 -3.02
N TYR A 152 26.06 -19.51 -3.21
CA TYR A 152 25.25 -20.74 -3.18
C TYR A 152 25.18 -21.40 -1.79
N ALA A 153 25.96 -20.89 -0.83
CA ALA A 153 25.94 -21.33 0.54
C ALA A 153 25.78 -20.15 1.48
N PHE A 154 25.28 -20.42 2.68
CA PHE A 154 25.20 -19.43 3.74
C PHE A 154 26.56 -18.74 3.93
N ASN A 155 26.59 -17.44 3.75
CA ASN A 155 27.82 -16.64 3.92
C ASN A 155 27.55 -15.52 4.93
N PRO A 156 28.07 -15.67 6.18
CA PRO A 156 27.87 -14.66 7.21
C PRO A 156 28.56 -13.33 6.93
N ALA A 157 29.46 -13.26 5.96
CA ALA A 157 30.06 -12.00 5.51
C ALA A 157 29.06 -11.12 4.73
N PHE A 158 27.94 -11.69 4.26
CA PHE A 158 26.88 -10.96 3.59
C PHE A 158 26.22 -9.93 4.52
N ASP A 159 26.08 -10.27 5.79
CA ASP A 159 25.44 -9.41 6.79
C ASP A 159 26.34 -8.27 7.29
N LYS A 160 27.65 -8.34 6.99
CA LYS A 160 28.62 -7.36 7.49
C LYS A 160 28.79 -6.13 6.60
N ASN A 161 28.23 -6.10 5.41
CA ASN A 161 28.44 -5.04 4.43
C ASN A 161 27.34 -3.97 4.41
N CYS A 162 26.41 -4.04 5.33
CA CYS A 162 25.45 -2.97 5.62
C CYS A 162 26.00 -2.09 6.76
N LYS A 163 27.13 -1.40 6.53
CA LYS A 163 27.61 -0.31 7.38
C LYS A 163 27.52 1.00 6.63
#